data_157e9b40528ca3c653a5eda46fe80e6d
#
_entry.id   157e9b40528ca3c653a5eda46fe80e6d
#
_cell.length_a   1.000
_cell.length_b   1.000
_cell.length_c   1.000
_cell.angle_alpha   90.00
_cell.angle_beta   90.00
_cell.angle_gamma   90.00
#
_symmetry.space_group_name_H-M   'P 1'
#
loop_
_entity.id
_entity.type
_entity.pdbx_description
1 polymer ?
#
loop_
_entity_poly.entity_id
_entity_poly.type
_entity_poly.pdbx_seq_one_letter_code
_entity_poly.pdbx_strand_id
1 'polypeptide(L)'
;MEAITVKELLAAVHGELLQGDETAQILGVNTDSRTVKAGEVFVPLVGERFDGHDYIEKAISAGAEGCLCARVPETLLPGKFYIKVPDTLLALKDLAAWYRAQFSIPFVQVTGSVGKTTTKEMIASVLGVKFHTLKTAANYNNEIGTPQTLLGLSRAHQAAVIETGMDRTGQIRYLGEMVKPDIAVITNVGDMHIEYLGSRENILKAKCEIFENLKKDGLAVLNGDDELLNTVSLPQKTLRCGLSEHCDVRVSEVEDLGIDGIRCVVTTAKERYALSIPVPGKHMVYSAAMAAAIGEYLGETKEEIERGVAAYEPAGSRMHVITFSENRRLLDDCYNAGPQSMAASLRVLGASGGKKTAVIGDMAELGELTERAHKEIGELTKELGIDTVIAIGTRAKYFTEGNPSAQWFGSVDEAMGAVKAAFTAETAMLVKASHSMHFEKIVEELTKA
;
A
#
# COMPACT_ATOMS: atom_id res chain seq x y z
N MET A 1 17.95 -0.86 11.85
CA MET A 1 19.04 -0.93 10.85
C MET A 1 20.28 -1.55 11.46
N GLU A 2 21.25 -2.02 10.64
CA GLU A 2 22.59 -2.32 11.13
C GLU A 2 23.28 -1.02 11.56
N ALA A 3 24.17 -1.12 12.54
CA ALA A 3 24.93 0.04 13.00
C ALA A 3 25.84 0.60 11.90
N ILE A 4 25.85 1.91 11.75
CA ILE A 4 26.77 2.64 10.86
C ILE A 4 27.52 3.70 11.66
N THR A 5 28.66 4.15 11.16
CA THR A 5 29.41 5.26 11.77
C THR A 5 28.92 6.61 11.27
N VAL A 6 29.18 7.68 12.04
CA VAL A 6 28.95 9.07 11.59
C VAL A 6 29.74 9.36 10.30
N LYS A 7 30.92 8.78 10.13
CA LYS A 7 31.72 8.89 8.89
C LYS A 7 30.98 8.28 7.67
N GLU A 8 30.35 7.12 7.84
CA GLU A 8 29.55 6.47 6.78
C GLU A 8 28.29 7.28 6.47
N LEU A 9 27.60 7.80 7.51
CA LEU A 9 26.46 8.70 7.34
C LEU A 9 26.89 9.95 6.55
N LEU A 10 27.99 10.59 6.95
CA LEU A 10 28.52 11.80 6.30
C LEU A 10 28.79 11.58 4.80
N ALA A 11 29.42 10.43 4.47
CA ALA A 11 29.67 10.05 3.09
C ALA A 11 28.38 9.77 2.31
N ALA A 12 27.38 9.13 2.96
CA ALA A 12 26.10 8.79 2.33
C ALA A 12 25.26 10.01 2.00
N VAL A 13 25.26 11.04 2.87
CA VAL A 13 24.42 12.24 2.69
C VAL A 13 25.18 13.41 2.04
N HIS A 14 26.47 13.25 1.71
CA HIS A 14 27.33 14.29 1.16
C HIS A 14 27.32 15.60 1.96
N GLY A 15 27.24 15.47 3.31
CA GLY A 15 27.13 16.60 4.23
C GLY A 15 28.46 17.13 4.72
N GLU A 16 28.40 18.16 5.58
CA GLU A 16 29.52 18.76 6.29
C GLU A 16 29.38 18.50 7.79
N LEU A 17 30.38 17.88 8.40
CA LEU A 17 30.40 17.68 9.84
C LEU A 17 30.73 18.99 10.56
N LEU A 18 29.76 19.54 11.30
CA LEU A 18 29.94 20.77 12.08
C LEU A 18 30.54 20.49 13.45
N GLN A 19 30.15 19.38 14.06
CA GLN A 19 30.57 18.93 15.38
C GLN A 19 30.39 17.43 15.50
N GLY A 20 31.19 16.76 16.30
CA GLY A 20 31.04 15.36 16.72
C GLY A 20 32.20 14.47 16.36
N ASP A 21 32.09 13.19 16.73
CA ASP A 21 33.07 12.15 16.47
C ASP A 21 32.64 11.31 15.27
N GLU A 22 33.45 11.28 14.22
CA GLU A 22 33.18 10.49 13.00
C GLU A 22 33.10 8.96 13.28
N THR A 23 33.65 8.50 14.39
CA THR A 23 33.65 7.07 14.77
C THR A 23 32.44 6.66 15.60
N ALA A 24 31.61 7.62 16.04
CA ALA A 24 30.42 7.34 16.82
C ALA A 24 29.43 6.48 16.02
N GLN A 25 28.76 5.55 16.73
CA GLN A 25 27.82 4.60 16.13
C GLN A 25 26.40 5.17 16.08
N ILE A 26 25.72 4.91 14.97
CA ILE A 26 24.31 5.25 14.72
C ILE A 26 23.54 3.93 14.56
N LEU A 27 22.52 3.73 15.38
CA LEU A 27 21.72 2.50 15.44
C LEU A 27 20.36 2.63 14.71
N GLY A 28 19.97 3.85 14.34
CA GLY A 28 18.69 4.13 13.70
C GLY A 28 18.56 5.55 13.21
N VAL A 29 17.50 5.78 12.44
CA VAL A 29 17.12 7.09 11.89
C VAL A 29 15.68 7.39 12.31
N ASN A 30 15.43 8.59 12.81
CA ASN A 30 14.10 9.01 13.22
C ASN A 30 13.78 10.42 12.67
N THR A 31 12.57 10.58 12.18
CA THR A 31 12.07 11.87 11.66
C THR A 31 11.05 12.52 12.60
N ASP A 32 10.68 11.83 13.70
CA ASP A 32 9.74 12.32 14.71
C ASP A 32 10.43 12.51 16.06
N SER A 33 10.59 13.77 16.48
CA SER A 33 11.24 14.14 17.73
C SER A 33 10.58 13.57 19.02
N ARG A 34 9.33 13.07 18.92
CA ARG A 34 8.58 12.48 20.03
C ARG A 34 8.91 11.02 20.28
N THR A 35 9.44 10.33 19.28
CA THR A 35 9.69 8.87 19.29
C THR A 35 11.17 8.52 19.18
N VAL A 36 12.05 9.51 19.13
CA VAL A 36 13.52 9.33 19.06
C VAL A 36 14.02 8.49 20.24
N LYS A 37 14.94 7.58 19.95
CA LYS A 37 15.59 6.70 20.91
C LYS A 37 17.08 6.95 20.97
N ALA A 38 17.73 6.49 22.05
CA ALA A 38 19.18 6.53 22.17
C ALA A 38 19.84 5.74 21.03
N GLY A 39 20.92 6.29 20.48
CA GLY A 39 21.61 5.74 19.33
C GLY A 39 21.03 6.12 17.95
N GLU A 40 19.90 6.83 17.90
CA GLU A 40 19.30 7.27 16.64
C GLU A 40 19.82 8.67 16.23
N VAL A 41 19.88 8.90 14.91
CA VAL A 41 20.05 10.23 14.34
C VAL A 41 18.68 10.84 14.04
N PHE A 42 18.49 12.09 14.41
CA PHE A 42 17.30 12.83 14.08
C PHE A 42 17.44 13.52 12.72
N VAL A 43 16.45 13.34 11.84
CA VAL A 43 16.35 13.98 10.53
C VAL A 43 15.12 14.90 10.54
N PRO A 44 15.28 16.21 10.78
CA PRO A 44 14.18 17.16 10.77
C PRO A 44 13.66 17.35 9.34
N LEU A 45 12.36 17.12 9.15
CA LEU A 45 11.72 17.36 7.86
C LEU A 45 10.91 18.65 7.90
N VAL A 46 10.83 19.34 6.76
CA VAL A 46 10.02 20.54 6.58
C VAL A 46 8.69 20.12 5.96
N GLY A 47 7.59 20.38 6.65
CA GLY A 47 6.23 20.16 6.17
C GLY A 47 5.54 21.49 5.84
N GLU A 48 4.34 21.44 5.29
CA GLU A 48 3.56 22.62 4.91
C GLU A 48 3.25 23.57 6.08
N ARG A 49 3.13 23.03 7.30
CA ARG A 49 2.65 23.76 8.51
C ARG A 49 3.65 23.76 9.65
N PHE A 50 4.80 23.09 9.52
CA PHE A 50 5.83 23.00 10.54
C PHE A 50 7.21 22.84 9.93
N ASP A 51 8.24 23.26 10.68
CA ASP A 51 9.64 23.00 10.37
C ASP A 51 10.23 22.08 11.46
N GLY A 52 10.66 20.87 11.05
CA GLY A 52 11.27 19.89 11.96
C GLY A 52 12.54 20.40 12.65
N HIS A 53 13.23 21.41 12.07
CA HIS A 53 14.42 22.00 12.67
C HIS A 53 14.15 22.68 14.01
N ASP A 54 12.92 23.15 14.27
CA ASP A 54 12.52 23.72 15.54
C ASP A 54 12.52 22.70 16.69
N TYR A 55 12.60 21.41 16.36
CA TYR A 55 12.54 20.30 17.32
C TYR A 55 13.90 19.59 17.51
N ILE A 56 15.00 20.10 16.92
CA ILE A 56 16.33 19.48 17.04
C ILE A 56 16.75 19.37 18.52
N GLU A 57 16.66 20.46 19.26
CA GLU A 57 17.05 20.48 20.69
C GLU A 57 16.22 19.47 21.50
N LYS A 58 14.90 19.38 21.22
CA LYS A 58 14.01 18.41 21.84
C LYS A 58 14.42 16.97 21.52
N ALA A 59 14.73 16.68 20.26
CA ALA A 59 15.15 15.35 19.81
C ALA A 59 16.48 14.93 20.47
N ILE A 60 17.45 15.84 20.53
CA ILE A 60 18.74 15.61 21.20
C ILE A 60 18.52 15.36 22.71
N SER A 61 17.67 16.15 23.35
CA SER A 61 17.33 15.98 24.77
C SER A 61 16.57 14.67 25.06
N ALA A 62 15.78 14.17 24.08
CA ALA A 62 15.10 12.89 24.15
C ALA A 62 16.03 11.68 23.92
N GLY A 63 17.29 11.91 23.51
CA GLY A 63 18.31 10.85 23.40
C GLY A 63 18.93 10.66 22.02
N ALA A 64 18.60 11.49 21.03
CA ALA A 64 19.28 11.43 19.73
C ALA A 64 20.80 11.59 19.89
N GLU A 65 21.56 10.79 19.14
CA GLU A 65 23.03 10.89 19.11
C GLU A 65 23.52 12.12 18.35
N GLY A 66 22.73 12.60 17.42
CA GLY A 66 23.01 13.78 16.63
C GLY A 66 21.85 14.08 15.67
N CYS A 67 22.08 15.01 14.76
CA CYS A 67 21.09 15.33 13.73
C CYS A 67 21.74 15.67 12.38
N LEU A 68 20.95 15.47 11.31
CA LEU A 68 21.14 16.19 10.07
C LEU A 68 20.42 17.55 10.20
N CYS A 69 20.93 18.60 9.57
CA CYS A 69 20.27 19.90 9.57
C CYS A 69 20.57 20.69 8.31
N ALA A 70 19.52 21.25 7.68
CA ALA A 70 19.69 22.25 6.62
C ALA A 70 19.81 23.66 7.24
N ARG A 71 19.12 23.90 8.35
CA ARG A 71 19.25 25.08 9.21
C ARG A 71 20.04 24.70 10.47
N VAL A 72 21.22 25.28 10.60
CA VAL A 72 22.11 25.00 11.75
C VAL A 72 21.50 25.59 13.02
N PRO A 73 21.39 24.81 14.12
CA PRO A 73 20.95 25.34 15.41
C PRO A 73 21.90 26.41 15.96
N GLU A 74 21.36 27.36 16.73
CA GLU A 74 22.17 28.42 17.37
C GLU A 74 23.20 27.84 18.36
N THR A 75 22.83 26.74 19.03
CA THR A 75 23.67 26.05 20.00
C THR A 75 23.86 24.59 19.61
N LEU A 76 25.12 24.15 19.53
CA LEU A 76 25.48 22.76 19.35
C LEU A 76 25.81 22.15 20.72
N LEU A 77 25.07 21.14 21.13
CA LEU A 77 25.24 20.49 22.43
C LEU A 77 26.52 19.62 22.46
N PRO A 78 27.38 19.74 23.48
CA PRO A 78 28.60 18.93 23.60
C PRO A 78 28.33 17.42 23.58
N GLY A 79 29.21 16.64 22.95
CA GLY A 79 29.11 15.20 22.88
C GLY A 79 28.08 14.67 21.86
N LYS A 80 27.44 15.55 21.10
CA LYS A 80 26.51 15.21 20.01
C LYS A 80 27.11 15.60 18.66
N PHE A 81 26.70 14.88 17.59
CA PHE A 81 27.14 15.27 16.25
C PHE A 81 26.06 16.06 15.50
N TYR A 82 26.51 16.94 14.64
CA TYR A 82 25.67 17.75 13.76
C TYR A 82 26.25 17.74 12.36
N ILE A 83 25.45 17.28 11.39
CA ILE A 83 25.83 17.23 9.97
C ILE A 83 24.94 18.22 9.21
N LYS A 84 25.58 19.21 8.58
CA LYS A 84 24.90 20.14 7.71
C LYS A 84 24.71 19.51 6.33
N VAL A 85 23.48 19.60 5.82
CA VAL A 85 23.10 19.16 4.48
C VAL A 85 22.30 20.26 3.78
N PRO A 86 22.25 20.31 2.44
CA PRO A 86 21.43 21.31 1.72
C PRO A 86 19.92 21.10 1.94
N ASP A 87 19.49 19.85 2.01
CA ASP A 87 18.09 19.44 2.17
C ASP A 87 18.04 18.12 2.95
N THR A 88 17.24 18.08 4.01
CA THR A 88 17.16 16.92 4.91
C THR A 88 16.30 15.77 4.33
N LEU A 89 15.33 16.07 3.47
CA LEU A 89 14.55 15.05 2.77
C LEU A 89 15.41 14.35 1.70
N LEU A 90 16.21 15.13 0.94
CA LEU A 90 17.17 14.56 0.00
C LEU A 90 18.23 13.74 0.72
N ALA A 91 18.75 14.23 1.85
CA ALA A 91 19.71 13.49 2.66
C ALA A 91 19.15 12.16 3.19
N LEU A 92 17.87 12.13 3.57
CA LEU A 92 17.18 10.89 3.97
C LEU A 92 17.09 9.90 2.80
N LYS A 93 16.77 10.38 1.58
CA LYS A 93 16.79 9.58 0.35
C LYS A 93 18.17 9.00 0.08
N ASP A 94 19.20 9.84 0.10
CA ASP A 94 20.58 9.45 -0.23
C ASP A 94 21.11 8.43 0.77
N LEU A 95 20.82 8.63 2.07
CA LEU A 95 21.13 7.67 3.11
C LEU A 95 20.43 6.32 2.87
N ALA A 96 19.15 6.33 2.55
CA ALA A 96 18.39 5.11 2.30
C ALA A 96 18.90 4.37 1.05
N ALA A 97 19.23 5.09 -0.02
CA ALA A 97 19.80 4.52 -1.25
C ALA A 97 21.21 3.91 -0.97
N TRP A 98 22.05 4.62 -0.24
CA TRP A 98 23.37 4.13 0.18
C TRP A 98 23.24 2.89 1.06
N TYR A 99 22.36 2.92 2.06
CA TYR A 99 22.14 1.81 2.98
C TYR A 99 21.57 0.58 2.25
N ARG A 100 20.55 0.76 1.40
CA ARG A 100 20.00 -0.30 0.55
C ARG A 100 21.08 -0.97 -0.31
N ALA A 101 22.03 -0.21 -0.84
CA ALA A 101 23.11 -0.73 -1.68
C ALA A 101 24.06 -1.71 -0.95
N GLN A 102 24.03 -1.76 0.38
CA GLN A 102 24.81 -2.72 1.20
C GLN A 102 24.20 -4.13 1.21
N PHE A 103 23.02 -4.33 0.58
CA PHE A 103 22.28 -5.59 0.58
C PHE A 103 22.14 -6.16 -0.84
N SER A 104 22.57 -7.41 -1.03
CA SER A 104 22.51 -8.16 -2.29
C SER A 104 21.35 -9.17 -2.31
N ILE A 105 20.23 -8.83 -1.70
CA ILE A 105 19.00 -9.63 -1.69
C ILE A 105 18.07 -9.17 -2.83
N PRO A 106 17.10 -9.99 -3.28
CA PRO A 106 16.09 -9.56 -4.23
C PRO A 106 15.15 -8.49 -3.65
N PHE A 107 14.93 -7.44 -4.43
CA PHE A 107 13.97 -6.37 -4.13
C PHE A 107 12.82 -6.40 -5.13
N VAL A 108 11.61 -6.56 -4.63
CA VAL A 108 10.37 -6.43 -5.40
C VAL A 108 9.78 -5.06 -5.13
N GLN A 109 9.59 -4.24 -6.16
CA GLN A 109 8.89 -2.95 -6.06
C GLN A 109 7.48 -3.10 -6.63
N VAL A 110 6.47 -2.62 -5.89
CA VAL A 110 5.06 -2.75 -6.27
C VAL A 110 4.41 -1.38 -6.35
N THR A 111 3.77 -1.08 -7.49
CA THR A 111 2.89 0.10 -7.66
C THR A 111 1.59 -0.28 -8.37
N GLY A 112 0.70 0.68 -8.55
CA GLY A 112 -0.58 0.51 -9.23
C GLY A 112 -1.63 1.50 -8.74
N SER A 113 -2.76 1.58 -9.39
CA SER A 113 -3.87 2.42 -8.93
C SER A 113 -4.55 1.77 -7.72
N VAL A 114 -4.94 0.51 -7.83
CA VAL A 114 -5.62 -0.27 -6.79
C VAL A 114 -4.86 -1.57 -6.54
N GLY A 115 -4.94 -2.11 -5.32
CA GLY A 115 -4.40 -3.43 -4.99
C GLY A 115 -2.90 -3.47 -4.69
N LYS A 116 -2.18 -2.34 -4.64
CA LYS A 116 -0.75 -2.27 -4.28
C LYS A 116 -0.43 -3.01 -2.99
N THR A 117 -1.09 -2.63 -1.91
CA THR A 117 -0.85 -3.21 -0.58
C THR A 117 -1.26 -4.68 -0.54
N THR A 118 -2.40 -5.03 -1.13
CA THR A 118 -2.86 -6.41 -1.25
C THR A 118 -1.83 -7.29 -1.97
N THR A 119 -1.33 -6.81 -3.12
CA THR A 119 -0.31 -7.53 -3.91
C THR A 119 1.02 -7.60 -3.16
N LYS A 120 1.45 -6.51 -2.52
CA LYS A 120 2.65 -6.49 -1.67
C LYS A 120 2.55 -7.51 -0.54
N GLU A 121 1.42 -7.55 0.18
CA GLU A 121 1.20 -8.51 1.27
C GLU A 121 1.16 -9.96 0.76
N MET A 122 0.49 -10.20 -0.38
CA MET A 122 0.43 -11.53 -0.99
C MET A 122 1.82 -12.01 -1.43
N ILE A 123 2.61 -11.15 -2.08
CA ILE A 123 4.00 -11.47 -2.45
C ILE A 123 4.84 -11.71 -1.20
N ALA A 124 4.71 -10.87 -0.17
CA ALA A 124 5.44 -11.04 1.08
C ALA A 124 5.03 -12.31 1.84
N SER A 125 3.76 -12.72 1.77
CA SER A 125 3.26 -13.97 2.34
C SER A 125 3.87 -15.19 1.64
N VAL A 126 3.92 -15.17 0.30
CA VAL A 126 4.56 -16.22 -0.49
C VAL A 126 6.05 -16.27 -0.17
N LEU A 127 6.78 -15.18 -0.37
CA LEU A 127 8.23 -15.15 -0.11
C LEU A 127 8.59 -15.44 1.35
N GLY A 128 7.70 -15.09 2.28
CA GLY A 128 7.87 -15.34 3.72
C GLY A 128 7.91 -16.82 4.12
N VAL A 129 7.50 -17.72 3.23
CA VAL A 129 7.57 -19.17 3.46
C VAL A 129 9.02 -19.66 3.43
N LYS A 130 9.85 -19.06 2.58
CA LYS A 130 11.24 -19.45 2.36
C LYS A 130 12.25 -18.42 2.83
N PHE A 131 11.91 -17.14 2.73
CA PHE A 131 12.83 -16.02 2.96
C PHE A 131 12.38 -15.19 4.18
N HIS A 132 13.32 -14.76 5.00
CA HIS A 132 13.04 -13.69 5.95
C HIS A 132 12.86 -12.38 5.17
N THR A 133 11.61 -11.98 4.95
CA THR A 133 11.21 -10.94 4.02
C THR A 133 10.89 -9.63 4.72
N LEU A 134 11.59 -8.54 4.35
CA LEU A 134 11.18 -7.18 4.69
C LEU A 134 10.01 -6.76 3.79
N LYS A 135 9.02 -6.08 4.34
CA LYS A 135 7.95 -5.45 3.55
C LYS A 135 7.63 -4.05 4.05
N THR A 136 7.13 -3.18 3.15
CA THR A 136 6.62 -1.87 3.54
C THR A 136 5.50 -2.02 4.56
N ALA A 137 5.66 -1.37 5.72
CA ALA A 137 4.64 -1.32 6.76
C ALA A 137 3.57 -0.27 6.44
N ALA A 138 2.34 -0.52 6.86
CA ALA A 138 1.22 0.41 6.70
C ALA A 138 1.19 1.08 5.29
N ASN A 139 1.20 2.40 5.25
CA ASN A 139 1.23 3.23 4.04
C ASN A 139 2.58 3.96 3.84
N TYR A 140 3.69 3.40 4.31
CA TYR A 140 5.03 3.98 4.19
C TYR A 140 5.59 3.86 2.78
N ASN A 141 4.82 4.33 1.80
CA ASN A 141 5.05 4.16 0.36
C ASN A 141 5.38 5.46 -0.39
N ASN A 142 5.70 6.53 0.35
CA ASN A 142 6.03 7.86 -0.17
C ASN A 142 7.51 8.23 0.09
N GLU A 143 7.87 9.50 -0.18
CA GLU A 143 9.21 10.07 -0.06
C GLU A 143 9.81 10.01 1.36
N ILE A 144 8.98 9.81 2.39
CA ILE A 144 9.41 9.66 3.79
C ILE A 144 9.35 8.19 4.22
N GLY A 145 8.29 7.49 3.88
CA GLY A 145 8.06 6.12 4.35
C GLY A 145 8.92 5.08 3.64
N THR A 146 9.20 5.25 2.34
CA THR A 146 10.07 4.33 1.60
C THR A 146 11.50 4.33 2.14
N PRO A 147 12.17 5.49 2.40
CA PRO A 147 13.45 5.51 3.09
C PRO A 147 13.42 4.81 4.44
N GLN A 148 12.42 5.08 5.27
CA GLN A 148 12.28 4.45 6.59
C GLN A 148 12.16 2.92 6.47
N THR A 149 11.42 2.43 5.46
CA THR A 149 11.31 1.00 5.18
C THR A 149 12.68 0.41 4.82
N LEU A 150 13.43 1.04 3.91
CA LEU A 150 14.75 0.57 3.49
C LEU A 150 15.77 0.61 4.62
N LEU A 151 15.73 1.63 5.47
CA LEU A 151 16.58 1.73 6.67
C LEU A 151 16.23 0.67 7.74
N GLY A 152 15.07 0.01 7.63
CA GLY A 152 14.70 -1.15 8.43
C GLY A 152 15.39 -2.46 8.03
N LEU A 153 16.15 -2.51 6.93
CA LEU A 153 16.90 -3.69 6.52
C LEU A 153 17.92 -4.13 7.60
N SER A 154 18.09 -5.43 7.70
CA SER A 154 19.13 -6.06 8.52
C SER A 154 19.75 -7.25 7.78
N ARG A 155 20.88 -7.75 8.24
CA ARG A 155 21.57 -8.91 7.65
C ARG A 155 20.74 -10.20 7.72
N ALA A 156 19.68 -10.23 8.55
CA ALA A 156 18.75 -11.35 8.60
C ALA A 156 17.82 -11.40 7.40
N HIS A 157 17.51 -10.27 6.75
CA HIS A 157 16.61 -10.23 5.62
C HIS A 157 17.22 -10.88 4.37
N GLN A 158 16.40 -11.66 3.67
CA GLN A 158 16.76 -12.42 2.48
C GLN A 158 15.96 -11.99 1.24
N ALA A 159 14.89 -11.24 1.42
CA ALA A 159 14.10 -10.60 0.36
C ALA A 159 13.47 -9.31 0.88
N ALA A 160 13.05 -8.43 -0.02
CA ALA A 160 12.32 -7.22 0.34
C ALA A 160 11.19 -6.93 -0.66
N VAL A 161 10.01 -6.55 -0.16
CA VAL A 161 8.83 -6.16 -0.97
C VAL A 161 8.45 -4.73 -0.60
N ILE A 162 8.72 -3.81 -1.52
CA ILE A 162 8.60 -2.36 -1.31
C ILE A 162 7.41 -1.82 -2.11
N GLU A 163 6.41 -1.35 -1.40
CA GLU A 163 5.28 -0.63 -2.01
C GLU A 163 5.68 0.82 -2.27
N THR A 164 5.33 1.33 -3.46
CA THR A 164 5.54 2.74 -3.83
C THR A 164 4.25 3.36 -4.38
N GLY A 165 3.87 4.48 -3.79
CA GLY A 165 2.71 5.29 -4.17
C GLY A 165 3.12 6.54 -4.94
N MET A 166 2.13 7.18 -5.58
CA MET A 166 2.30 8.47 -6.23
C MET A 166 0.98 9.24 -6.30
N ASP A 167 1.06 10.55 -6.34
CA ASP A 167 -0.01 11.48 -6.72
C ASP A 167 0.38 12.37 -7.92
N ARG A 168 1.66 12.40 -8.31
CA ARG A 168 2.21 13.17 -9.45
C ARG A 168 3.31 12.41 -10.18
N THR A 169 3.61 12.87 -11.39
CA THR A 169 4.72 12.37 -12.21
C THR A 169 6.06 12.60 -11.50
N GLY A 170 7.02 11.69 -11.68
CA GLY A 170 8.37 11.76 -11.14
C GLY A 170 8.53 11.07 -9.77
N GLN A 171 7.44 10.84 -9.03
CA GLN A 171 7.54 10.23 -7.69
C GLN A 171 7.96 8.76 -7.72
N ILE A 172 7.41 7.95 -8.63
CA ILE A 172 7.79 6.53 -8.73
C ILE A 172 9.25 6.40 -9.15
N ARG A 173 9.74 7.27 -10.05
CA ARG A 173 11.17 7.36 -10.41
C ARG A 173 12.02 7.67 -9.19
N TYR A 174 11.66 8.73 -8.45
CA TYR A 174 12.35 9.16 -7.23
C TYR A 174 12.46 8.03 -6.19
N LEU A 175 11.38 7.28 -5.97
CA LEU A 175 11.35 6.14 -5.05
C LEU A 175 12.16 4.97 -5.62
N GLY A 176 12.05 4.72 -6.93
CA GLY A 176 12.79 3.66 -7.62
C GLY A 176 14.31 3.83 -7.57
N GLU A 177 14.82 5.07 -7.56
CA GLU A 177 16.25 5.37 -7.39
C GLU A 177 16.82 4.85 -6.07
N MET A 178 16.01 4.80 -5.00
CA MET A 178 16.38 4.20 -3.73
C MET A 178 16.23 2.68 -3.75
N VAL A 179 15.11 2.18 -4.30
CA VAL A 179 14.78 0.73 -4.27
C VAL A 179 15.68 -0.06 -5.22
N LYS A 180 15.91 0.42 -6.46
CA LYS A 180 16.64 -0.27 -7.53
C LYS A 180 16.20 -1.74 -7.64
N PRO A 181 14.95 -2.00 -8.05
CA PRO A 181 14.33 -3.30 -7.94
C PRO A 181 14.94 -4.34 -8.88
N ASP A 182 14.93 -5.59 -8.44
CA ASP A 182 15.15 -6.77 -9.27
C ASP A 182 13.86 -7.18 -9.99
N ILE A 183 12.72 -6.91 -9.36
CA ILE A 183 11.39 -7.23 -9.87
C ILE A 183 10.49 -5.99 -9.69
N ALA A 184 9.83 -5.56 -10.76
CA ALA A 184 8.89 -4.44 -10.76
C ALA A 184 7.48 -4.91 -11.10
N VAL A 185 6.50 -4.52 -10.27
CA VAL A 185 5.10 -4.95 -10.39
C VAL A 185 4.19 -3.75 -10.58
N ILE A 186 3.32 -3.78 -11.60
CA ILE A 186 2.21 -2.84 -11.73
C ILE A 186 0.90 -3.63 -11.70
N THR A 187 0.07 -3.36 -10.67
CA THR A 187 -1.17 -4.10 -10.43
C THR A 187 -2.28 -3.73 -11.43
N ASN A 188 -2.45 -2.46 -11.72
CA ASN A 188 -3.42 -1.93 -12.69
C ASN A 188 -3.24 -0.43 -12.93
N VAL A 189 -3.95 0.10 -13.94
CA VAL A 189 -4.07 1.53 -14.25
C VAL A 189 -5.55 1.93 -14.21
N GLY A 190 -5.98 2.51 -13.11
CA GLY A 190 -7.35 3.02 -12.90
C GLY A 190 -7.39 4.54 -12.79
N ASP A 191 -8.50 5.06 -12.27
CA ASP A 191 -8.80 6.49 -12.20
C ASP A 191 -8.29 7.19 -10.92
N MET A 192 -7.59 6.46 -10.04
CA MET A 192 -6.98 7.07 -8.84
C MET A 192 -5.96 8.14 -9.24
N HIS A 193 -6.04 9.31 -8.57
CA HIS A 193 -5.20 10.50 -8.83
C HIS A 193 -5.43 11.14 -10.21
N ILE A 194 -6.55 10.86 -10.90
CA ILE A 194 -6.86 11.42 -12.22
C ILE A 194 -7.01 12.95 -12.14
N GLU A 195 -7.44 13.47 -11.00
CA GLU A 195 -7.52 14.92 -10.74
C GLU A 195 -6.18 15.62 -10.94
N TYR A 196 -5.07 14.98 -10.55
CA TYR A 196 -3.72 15.55 -10.64
C TYR A 196 -3.00 15.20 -11.96
N LEU A 197 -3.29 14.04 -12.53
CA LEU A 197 -2.60 13.53 -13.71
C LEU A 197 -3.37 13.74 -15.03
N GLY A 198 -4.66 14.06 -14.94
CA GLY A 198 -5.51 14.47 -16.05
C GLY A 198 -6.06 13.33 -16.92
N SER A 199 -5.32 12.21 -17.10
CA SER A 199 -5.80 11.08 -17.89
C SER A 199 -5.19 9.75 -17.43
N ARG A 200 -5.82 8.62 -17.83
CA ARG A 200 -5.30 7.27 -17.55
C ARG A 200 -3.98 6.98 -18.25
N GLU A 201 -3.75 7.55 -19.43
CA GLU A 201 -2.49 7.45 -20.15
C GLU A 201 -1.35 8.14 -19.38
N ASN A 202 -1.62 9.27 -18.75
CA ASN A 202 -0.65 9.94 -17.88
C ASN A 202 -0.40 9.16 -16.60
N ILE A 203 -1.43 8.52 -16.04
CA ILE A 203 -1.29 7.61 -14.89
C ILE A 203 -0.42 6.42 -15.28
N LEU A 204 -0.64 5.83 -16.47
CA LEU A 204 0.23 4.77 -17.00
C LEU A 204 1.68 5.23 -17.10
N LYS A 205 1.94 6.40 -17.72
CA LYS A 205 3.31 6.94 -17.88
C LYS A 205 4.00 7.10 -16.51
N ALA A 206 3.30 7.70 -15.54
CA ALA A 206 3.84 7.90 -14.21
C ALA A 206 4.13 6.58 -13.47
N LYS A 207 3.28 5.55 -13.63
CA LYS A 207 3.54 4.22 -13.06
C LYS A 207 4.68 3.49 -13.75
N CYS A 208 4.82 3.65 -15.08
CA CYS A 208 5.92 3.06 -15.84
C CYS A 208 7.31 3.60 -15.46
N GLU A 209 7.40 4.70 -14.73
CA GLU A 209 8.65 5.17 -14.14
C GLU A 209 9.34 4.11 -13.25
N ILE A 210 8.58 3.13 -12.73
CA ILE A 210 9.12 1.99 -11.96
C ILE A 210 10.16 1.20 -12.75
N PHE A 211 10.04 1.15 -14.08
CA PHE A 211 10.94 0.40 -14.95
C PHE A 211 12.25 1.13 -15.25
N GLU A 212 12.32 2.43 -15.02
CA GLU A 212 13.55 3.22 -15.25
C GLU A 212 14.68 2.78 -14.31
N ASN A 213 14.32 2.27 -13.13
CA ASN A 213 15.27 1.80 -12.12
C ASN A 213 15.29 0.25 -12.00
N LEU A 214 14.51 -0.46 -12.82
CA LEU A 214 14.54 -1.92 -12.90
C LEU A 214 15.87 -2.37 -13.50
N LYS A 215 16.54 -3.35 -12.88
CA LYS A 215 17.78 -3.93 -13.41
C LYS A 215 17.59 -4.41 -14.84
N LYS A 216 18.68 -4.41 -15.64
CA LYS A 216 18.63 -4.82 -17.04
C LYS A 216 18.19 -6.26 -17.22
N ASP A 217 18.58 -7.14 -16.31
CA ASP A 217 18.22 -8.56 -16.20
C ASP A 217 17.03 -8.81 -15.27
N GLY A 218 16.37 -7.73 -14.85
CA GLY A 218 15.22 -7.76 -13.95
C GLY A 218 13.94 -8.27 -14.61
N LEU A 219 12.93 -8.49 -13.78
CA LEU A 219 11.61 -8.99 -14.18
C LEU A 219 10.54 -7.90 -14.01
N ALA A 220 9.77 -7.65 -15.07
CA ALA A 220 8.52 -6.88 -15.00
C ALA A 220 7.32 -7.83 -14.87
N VAL A 221 6.41 -7.56 -13.93
CA VAL A 221 5.18 -8.32 -13.73
C VAL A 221 3.99 -7.38 -13.87
N LEU A 222 3.12 -7.65 -14.81
CA LEU A 222 2.01 -6.78 -15.21
C LEU A 222 0.68 -7.51 -15.14
N ASN A 223 -0.39 -6.79 -14.87
CA ASN A 223 -1.74 -7.29 -15.09
C ASN A 223 -2.01 -7.38 -16.60
N GLY A 224 -2.15 -8.61 -17.11
CA GLY A 224 -2.38 -8.88 -18.54
C GLY A 224 -3.82 -8.62 -18.99
N ASP A 225 -4.75 -8.40 -18.06
CA ASP A 225 -6.13 -8.04 -18.38
C ASP A 225 -6.37 -6.52 -18.34
N ASP A 226 -5.34 -5.72 -18.05
CA ASP A 226 -5.38 -4.26 -18.11
C ASP A 226 -4.97 -3.79 -19.52
N GLU A 227 -5.91 -3.15 -20.23
CA GLU A 227 -5.72 -2.72 -21.62
C GLU A 227 -4.52 -1.77 -21.79
N LEU A 228 -4.32 -0.84 -20.84
CA LEU A 228 -3.21 0.10 -20.89
C LEU A 228 -1.86 -0.57 -20.60
N LEU A 229 -1.81 -1.49 -19.64
CA LEU A 229 -0.59 -2.24 -19.33
C LEU A 229 -0.21 -3.17 -20.50
N ASN A 230 -1.15 -3.63 -21.30
CA ASN A 230 -0.87 -4.43 -22.48
C ASN A 230 -0.14 -3.66 -23.60
N THR A 231 -0.19 -2.32 -23.58
CA THR A 231 0.57 -1.47 -24.51
C THR A 231 2.04 -1.32 -24.11
N VAL A 232 2.41 -1.71 -22.88
CA VAL A 232 3.79 -1.57 -22.38
C VAL A 232 4.71 -2.59 -23.03
N SER A 233 5.81 -2.10 -23.61
CA SER A 233 6.89 -2.92 -24.18
C SER A 233 8.20 -2.54 -23.50
N LEU A 234 8.91 -3.53 -22.96
CA LEU A 234 10.13 -3.35 -22.17
C LEU A 234 11.24 -4.23 -22.73
N PRO A 235 12.51 -3.82 -22.61
CA PRO A 235 13.64 -4.69 -22.92
C PRO A 235 13.84 -5.82 -21.90
N GLN A 236 13.32 -5.65 -20.67
CA GLN A 236 13.39 -6.65 -19.61
C GLN A 236 12.36 -7.76 -19.84
N LYS A 237 12.63 -8.92 -19.26
CA LYS A 237 11.66 -10.02 -19.21
C LYS A 237 10.36 -9.51 -18.58
N THR A 238 9.25 -9.73 -19.28
CA THR A 238 7.93 -9.33 -18.83
C THR A 238 7.03 -10.55 -18.68
N LEU A 239 6.32 -10.67 -17.56
CA LEU A 239 5.27 -11.66 -17.34
C LEU A 239 3.93 -10.94 -17.19
N ARG A 240 2.96 -11.32 -17.99
CA ARG A 240 1.57 -10.87 -17.91
C ARG A 240 0.75 -11.88 -17.14
N CYS A 241 0.18 -11.47 -16.02
CA CYS A 241 -0.63 -12.32 -15.15
C CYS A 241 -2.11 -11.94 -15.31
N GLY A 242 -3.00 -12.91 -15.50
CA GLY A 242 -4.43 -12.63 -15.66
C GLY A 242 -5.27 -13.83 -16.04
N LEU A 243 -6.53 -13.55 -16.33
CA LEU A 243 -7.55 -14.54 -16.73
C LEU A 243 -7.51 -14.83 -18.25
N SER A 244 -7.05 -13.87 -19.02
CA SER A 244 -7.04 -13.94 -20.48
C SER A 244 -6.05 -14.99 -21.00
N GLU A 245 -6.37 -15.58 -22.15
CA GLU A 245 -5.56 -16.64 -22.76
C GLU A 245 -4.17 -16.20 -23.23
N HIS A 246 -3.99 -14.90 -23.45
CA HIS A 246 -2.69 -14.33 -23.85
C HIS A 246 -1.74 -14.09 -22.67
N CYS A 247 -2.18 -14.32 -21.42
CA CYS A 247 -1.34 -14.13 -20.25
C CYS A 247 -0.30 -15.24 -20.14
N ASP A 248 0.95 -14.86 -19.79
CA ASP A 248 2.06 -15.80 -19.54
C ASP A 248 1.82 -16.61 -18.26
N VAL A 249 1.14 -15.99 -17.29
CA VAL A 249 0.72 -16.59 -16.02
C VAL A 249 -0.79 -16.52 -15.97
N ARG A 250 -1.42 -17.64 -16.32
CA ARG A 250 -2.87 -17.70 -16.52
C ARG A 250 -3.60 -18.20 -15.30
N VAL A 251 -4.63 -17.46 -14.92
CA VAL A 251 -5.62 -17.88 -13.91
C VAL A 251 -6.78 -18.59 -14.62
N SER A 252 -7.19 -19.72 -14.09
CA SER A 252 -8.33 -20.53 -14.55
C SER A 252 -9.05 -21.18 -13.37
N GLU A 253 -10.17 -21.86 -13.63
CA GLU A 253 -10.94 -22.62 -12.64
C GLU A 253 -11.25 -21.80 -11.38
N VAL A 254 -11.70 -20.55 -11.56
CA VAL A 254 -12.00 -19.65 -10.44
C VAL A 254 -13.34 -20.04 -9.81
N GLU A 255 -13.27 -20.53 -8.58
CA GLU A 255 -14.41 -20.85 -7.73
C GLU A 255 -14.54 -19.76 -6.65
N ASP A 256 -15.65 -19.03 -6.66
CA ASP A 256 -15.97 -18.01 -5.68
C ASP A 256 -16.70 -18.65 -4.49
N LEU A 257 -16.05 -18.68 -3.34
CA LEU A 257 -16.60 -19.23 -2.09
C LEU A 257 -17.32 -18.15 -1.26
N GLY A 258 -17.64 -17.02 -1.88
CA GLY A 258 -18.25 -15.88 -1.19
C GLY A 258 -17.27 -15.27 -0.19
N ILE A 259 -17.73 -15.08 1.06
CA ILE A 259 -16.92 -14.49 2.13
C ILE A 259 -15.74 -15.38 2.55
N ASP A 260 -15.82 -16.68 2.29
CA ASP A 260 -14.80 -17.65 2.71
C ASP A 260 -13.59 -17.69 1.76
N GLY A 261 -13.60 -16.88 0.71
CA GLY A 261 -12.44 -16.70 -0.16
C GLY A 261 -12.62 -17.20 -1.59
N ILE A 262 -11.53 -17.51 -2.24
CA ILE A 262 -11.47 -17.90 -3.65
C ILE A 262 -10.57 -19.14 -3.81
N ARG A 263 -10.98 -20.10 -4.63
CA ARG A 263 -10.07 -21.09 -5.17
C ARG A 263 -9.84 -20.84 -6.64
N CYS A 264 -8.62 -21.07 -7.09
CA CYS A 264 -8.29 -20.98 -8.51
C CYS A 264 -7.07 -21.82 -8.86
N VAL A 265 -6.85 -21.98 -10.15
CA VAL A 265 -5.62 -22.58 -10.68
C VAL A 265 -4.82 -21.51 -11.39
N VAL A 266 -3.55 -21.38 -11.03
CA VAL A 266 -2.58 -20.54 -11.73
C VAL A 266 -1.63 -21.42 -12.50
N THR A 267 -1.50 -21.19 -13.79
CA THR A 267 -0.62 -21.94 -14.68
C THR A 267 0.46 -21.01 -15.22
N THR A 268 1.72 -21.41 -15.05
CA THR A 268 2.90 -20.78 -15.63
C THR A 268 3.46 -21.65 -16.76
N ALA A 269 4.57 -21.25 -17.35
CA ALA A 269 5.27 -22.10 -18.31
C ALA A 269 5.90 -23.36 -17.68
N LYS A 270 6.08 -23.40 -16.36
CA LYS A 270 6.78 -24.47 -15.65
C LYS A 270 5.84 -25.36 -14.85
N GLU A 271 4.82 -24.78 -14.21
CA GLU A 271 4.04 -25.49 -13.19
C GLU A 271 2.58 -25.02 -13.14
N ARG A 272 1.76 -25.81 -12.49
CA ARG A 272 0.34 -25.54 -12.22
C ARG A 272 0.09 -25.55 -10.71
N TYR A 273 -0.39 -24.42 -10.19
CA TYR A 273 -0.64 -24.18 -8.76
C TYR A 273 -2.13 -24.22 -8.46
N ALA A 274 -2.55 -25.00 -7.46
CA ALA A 274 -3.91 -24.99 -6.93
C ALA A 274 -3.97 -24.03 -5.74
N LEU A 275 -4.43 -22.81 -5.96
CA LEU A 275 -4.40 -21.76 -4.95
C LEU A 275 -5.71 -21.65 -4.19
N SER A 276 -5.61 -21.50 -2.87
CA SER A 276 -6.72 -21.17 -1.97
C SER A 276 -6.42 -19.80 -1.35
N ILE A 277 -7.21 -18.80 -1.71
CA ILE A 277 -7.05 -17.42 -1.23
C ILE A 277 -8.06 -17.20 -0.11
N PRO A 278 -7.64 -16.95 1.15
CA PRO A 278 -8.52 -16.96 2.32
C PRO A 278 -9.33 -15.68 2.51
N VAL A 279 -9.45 -14.87 1.46
CA VAL A 279 -10.18 -13.58 1.48
C VAL A 279 -11.11 -13.47 0.27
N PRO A 280 -12.27 -12.81 0.41
CA PRO A 280 -13.24 -12.71 -0.66
C PRO A 280 -12.79 -11.76 -1.78
N GLY A 281 -13.39 -11.98 -2.97
CA GLY A 281 -13.30 -11.08 -4.10
C GLY A 281 -12.45 -11.63 -5.26
N LYS A 282 -13.09 -11.84 -6.40
CA LYS A 282 -12.45 -12.39 -7.61
C LYS A 282 -11.19 -11.65 -8.06
N HIS A 283 -11.08 -10.35 -7.73
CA HIS A 283 -9.89 -9.55 -8.06
C HIS A 283 -8.63 -10.02 -7.32
N MET A 284 -8.75 -10.81 -6.24
CA MET A 284 -7.62 -11.35 -5.50
C MET A 284 -6.78 -12.33 -6.31
N VAL A 285 -7.36 -12.94 -7.35
CA VAL A 285 -6.65 -13.89 -8.21
C VAL A 285 -5.46 -13.24 -8.95
N TYR A 286 -5.54 -11.93 -9.25
CA TYR A 286 -4.43 -11.20 -9.88
C TYR A 286 -3.23 -11.08 -8.94
N SER A 287 -3.48 -10.72 -7.68
CA SER A 287 -2.42 -10.64 -6.66
C SER A 287 -1.78 -12.00 -6.40
N ALA A 288 -2.60 -13.06 -6.36
CA ALA A 288 -2.13 -14.43 -6.16
C ALA A 288 -1.31 -14.94 -7.36
N ALA A 289 -1.73 -14.63 -8.60
CA ALA A 289 -0.99 -14.98 -9.80
C ALA A 289 0.38 -14.26 -9.88
N MET A 290 0.40 -12.96 -9.54
CA MET A 290 1.65 -12.18 -9.48
C MET A 290 2.59 -12.72 -8.40
N ALA A 291 2.06 -13.06 -7.23
CA ALA A 291 2.85 -13.63 -6.14
C ALA A 291 3.41 -15.02 -6.51
N ALA A 292 2.61 -15.88 -7.13
CA ALA A 292 3.05 -17.19 -7.60
C ALA A 292 4.16 -17.08 -8.67
N ALA A 293 4.00 -16.15 -9.63
CA ALA A 293 5.01 -15.88 -10.65
C ALA A 293 6.35 -15.44 -10.04
N ILE A 294 6.30 -14.58 -9.01
CA ILE A 294 7.49 -14.05 -8.33
C ILE A 294 8.14 -15.13 -7.46
N GLY A 295 7.35 -15.91 -6.71
CA GLY A 295 7.85 -17.04 -5.93
C GLY A 295 8.57 -18.07 -6.82
N GLU A 296 7.94 -18.45 -7.95
CA GLU A 296 8.56 -19.34 -8.94
C GLU A 296 9.87 -18.76 -9.52
N TYR A 297 9.87 -17.45 -9.84
CA TYR A 297 11.06 -16.78 -10.36
C TYR A 297 12.21 -16.78 -9.35
N LEU A 298 11.92 -16.65 -8.06
CA LEU A 298 12.89 -16.68 -6.96
C LEU A 298 13.19 -18.11 -6.44
N GLY A 299 12.64 -19.14 -7.09
CA GLY A 299 12.96 -20.54 -6.86
C GLY A 299 12.27 -21.16 -5.67
N GLU A 300 11.07 -20.69 -5.32
CA GLU A 300 10.20 -21.39 -4.38
C GLU A 300 9.58 -22.62 -5.04
N THR A 301 9.31 -23.66 -4.23
CA THR A 301 8.61 -24.85 -4.68
C THR A 301 7.11 -24.59 -4.81
N LYS A 302 6.41 -25.51 -5.49
CA LYS A 302 4.96 -25.47 -5.60
C LYS A 302 4.27 -25.40 -4.23
N GLU A 303 4.69 -26.28 -3.34
CA GLU A 303 4.12 -26.37 -1.99
C GLU A 303 4.37 -25.12 -1.16
N GLU A 304 5.53 -24.47 -1.33
CA GLU A 304 5.85 -23.20 -0.68
C GLU A 304 4.93 -22.08 -1.18
N ILE A 305 4.73 -21.96 -2.49
CA ILE A 305 3.86 -20.96 -3.12
C ILE A 305 2.40 -21.17 -2.71
N GLU A 306 1.87 -22.39 -2.82
CA GLU A 306 0.49 -22.71 -2.45
C GLU A 306 0.24 -22.44 -0.96
N ARG A 307 1.18 -22.79 -0.08
CA ARG A 307 1.12 -22.50 1.35
C ARG A 307 1.19 -20.99 1.63
N GLY A 308 2.05 -20.25 0.93
CA GLY A 308 2.20 -18.83 1.09
C GLY A 308 0.95 -18.04 0.71
N VAL A 309 0.28 -18.44 -0.39
CA VAL A 309 -1.01 -17.86 -0.77
C VAL A 309 -2.11 -18.20 0.26
N ALA A 310 -2.15 -19.44 0.74
CA ALA A 310 -3.14 -19.88 1.74
C ALA A 310 -2.93 -19.20 3.12
N ALA A 311 -1.71 -18.77 3.44
CA ALA A 311 -1.37 -18.07 4.67
C ALA A 311 -1.53 -16.53 4.57
N TYR A 312 -2.05 -16.02 3.45
CA TYR A 312 -2.25 -14.58 3.27
C TYR A 312 -3.22 -14.01 4.30
N GLU A 313 -2.82 -12.91 4.92
CA GLU A 313 -3.66 -12.11 5.81
C GLU A 313 -3.78 -10.68 5.27
N PRO A 314 -5.00 -10.11 5.21
CA PRO A 314 -5.19 -8.73 4.77
C PRO A 314 -4.57 -7.75 5.76
N ALA A 315 -3.90 -6.72 5.24
CA ALA A 315 -3.31 -5.67 6.08
C ALA A 315 -4.32 -4.57 6.37
N GLY A 316 -4.55 -4.32 7.65
CA GLY A 316 -5.45 -3.25 8.12
C GLY A 316 -6.88 -3.45 7.59
N SER A 317 -7.56 -2.33 7.35
CA SER A 317 -8.95 -2.29 6.90
C SER A 317 -9.07 -2.44 5.37
N ARG A 318 -8.61 -3.60 4.83
CA ARG A 318 -8.68 -3.95 3.40
C ARG A 318 -9.32 -5.31 3.22
N MET A 319 -10.64 -5.31 3.06
CA MET A 319 -11.47 -6.52 2.93
C MET A 319 -11.24 -7.51 4.09
N HIS A 320 -11.08 -6.96 5.30
CA HIS A 320 -10.96 -7.77 6.51
C HIS A 320 -12.36 -8.22 6.95
N VAL A 321 -12.60 -9.53 6.98
CA VAL A 321 -13.88 -10.09 7.38
C VAL A 321 -13.88 -10.38 8.87
N ILE A 322 -14.77 -9.71 9.62
CA ILE A 322 -14.97 -9.90 11.05
C ILE A 322 -16.31 -10.63 11.24
N THR A 323 -16.26 -11.77 11.89
CA THR A 323 -17.46 -12.60 12.16
C THR A 323 -17.92 -12.43 13.60
N PHE A 324 -19.21 -12.23 13.77
CA PHE A 324 -19.87 -12.06 15.06
C PHE A 324 -20.90 -13.19 15.29
N SER A 325 -21.51 -13.22 16.47
CA SER A 325 -22.66 -14.07 16.77
C SER A 325 -23.83 -13.81 15.81
N GLU A 326 -24.80 -14.73 15.77
CA GLU A 326 -26.00 -14.63 14.91
C GLU A 326 -25.70 -14.47 13.40
N ASN A 327 -24.60 -15.07 12.95
CA ASN A 327 -24.14 -15.00 11.55
C ASN A 327 -24.01 -13.58 10.99
N ARG A 328 -23.68 -12.61 11.86
CA ARG A 328 -23.34 -11.24 11.42
C ARG A 328 -21.91 -11.22 10.92
N ARG A 329 -21.68 -10.56 9.81
CA ARG A 329 -20.35 -10.42 9.18
C ARG A 329 -20.11 -8.95 8.78
N LEU A 330 -18.97 -8.42 9.20
CA LEU A 330 -18.52 -7.07 8.85
C LEU A 330 -17.35 -7.19 7.88
N LEU A 331 -17.51 -6.61 6.68
CA LEU A 331 -16.47 -6.47 5.69
C LEU A 331 -15.83 -5.10 5.91
N ASP A 332 -14.73 -5.08 6.66
CA ASP A 332 -13.95 -3.86 6.89
C ASP A 332 -13.03 -3.60 5.70
N ASP A 333 -13.41 -2.64 4.88
CA ASP A 333 -12.65 -2.18 3.71
C ASP A 333 -12.54 -0.65 3.69
N CYS A 334 -12.44 -0.05 4.89
CA CYS A 334 -12.53 1.40 5.08
C CYS A 334 -11.21 2.15 4.97
N TYR A 335 -10.12 1.50 4.55
CA TYR A 335 -8.83 2.17 4.41
C TYR A 335 -8.85 3.27 3.33
N ASN A 336 -9.41 3.00 2.15
CA ASN A 336 -9.55 3.99 1.07
C ASN A 336 -10.63 3.55 0.07
N ALA A 337 -11.15 4.51 -0.72
CA ALA A 337 -12.16 4.25 -1.74
C ALA A 337 -11.88 5.01 -3.03
N GLY A 338 -12.06 4.30 -4.13
CA GLY A 338 -12.16 4.83 -5.48
C GLY A 338 -13.16 3.99 -6.27
N PRO A 339 -13.61 4.41 -7.46
CA PRO A 339 -14.73 3.77 -8.18
C PRO A 339 -14.54 2.26 -8.38
N GLN A 340 -13.36 1.84 -8.84
CA GLN A 340 -13.06 0.43 -9.11
C GLN A 340 -13.02 -0.41 -7.83
N SER A 341 -12.36 0.10 -6.77
CA SER A 341 -12.29 -0.61 -5.49
C SER A 341 -13.64 -0.66 -4.78
N MET A 342 -14.44 0.40 -4.85
CA MET A 342 -15.80 0.43 -4.32
C MET A 342 -16.70 -0.60 -5.02
N ALA A 343 -16.66 -0.63 -6.36
CA ALA A 343 -17.40 -1.60 -7.15
C ALA A 343 -16.97 -3.04 -6.84
N ALA A 344 -15.69 -3.31 -6.67
CA ALA A 344 -15.18 -4.64 -6.31
C ALA A 344 -15.72 -5.10 -4.95
N SER A 345 -15.68 -4.24 -3.93
CA SER A 345 -16.16 -4.55 -2.58
C SER A 345 -17.67 -4.74 -2.54
N LEU A 346 -18.43 -3.94 -3.29
CA LEU A 346 -19.89 -4.10 -3.42
C LEU A 346 -20.26 -5.42 -4.10
N ARG A 347 -19.50 -5.88 -5.11
CA ARG A 347 -19.73 -7.20 -5.72
C ARG A 347 -19.49 -8.35 -4.73
N VAL A 348 -18.49 -8.23 -3.85
CA VAL A 348 -18.29 -9.18 -2.75
C VAL A 348 -19.51 -9.20 -1.83
N LEU A 349 -19.99 -8.03 -1.39
CA LEU A 349 -21.19 -7.93 -0.58
C LEU A 349 -22.42 -8.49 -1.32
N GLY A 350 -22.58 -8.16 -2.62
CA GLY A 350 -23.68 -8.66 -3.46
C GLY A 350 -23.71 -10.18 -3.57
N ALA A 351 -22.55 -10.83 -3.57
CA ALA A 351 -22.43 -12.30 -3.60
C ALA A 351 -22.61 -12.97 -2.23
N SER A 352 -22.63 -12.20 -1.13
CA SER A 352 -22.80 -12.77 0.21
C SER A 352 -24.24 -13.24 0.46
N GLY A 353 -24.40 -14.21 1.36
CA GLY A 353 -25.71 -14.65 1.85
C GLY A 353 -26.29 -13.71 2.91
N GLY A 354 -27.58 -13.86 3.19
CA GLY A 354 -28.29 -13.08 4.22
C GLY A 354 -28.65 -11.67 3.78
N LYS A 355 -28.90 -10.79 4.76
CA LYS A 355 -29.16 -9.36 4.53
C LYS A 355 -27.86 -8.63 4.17
N LYS A 356 -27.93 -7.73 3.20
CA LYS A 356 -26.79 -7.00 2.66
C LYS A 356 -26.90 -5.52 2.98
N THR A 357 -25.96 -5.00 3.74
CA THR A 357 -25.90 -3.58 4.10
C THR A 357 -24.59 -2.97 3.61
N ALA A 358 -24.68 -1.89 2.82
CA ALA A 358 -23.52 -1.12 2.39
C ALA A 358 -23.48 0.22 3.15
N VAL A 359 -22.44 0.44 3.94
CA VAL A 359 -22.12 1.73 4.55
C VAL A 359 -20.96 2.32 3.74
N ILE A 360 -21.27 3.24 2.85
CA ILE A 360 -20.35 3.79 1.85
C ILE A 360 -20.22 5.30 1.98
N GLY A 361 -18.98 5.78 1.83
CA GLY A 361 -18.68 7.21 1.95
C GLY A 361 -18.03 7.81 0.72
N ASP A 362 -17.64 9.07 0.83
CA ASP A 362 -17.03 9.81 -0.26
C ASP A 362 -15.86 9.07 -0.90
N MET A 363 -15.78 9.13 -2.23
CA MET A 363 -14.60 8.80 -3.01
C MET A 363 -13.87 10.10 -3.36
N ALA A 364 -12.64 10.27 -2.86
CA ALA A 364 -11.83 11.48 -3.06
C ALA A 364 -11.02 11.45 -4.37
N GLU A 365 -10.42 12.60 -4.73
CA GLU A 365 -9.46 12.76 -5.83
C GLU A 365 -9.98 12.39 -7.22
N LEU A 366 -11.29 12.57 -7.45
CA LEU A 366 -11.94 12.26 -8.73
C LEU A 366 -12.19 13.50 -9.61
N GLY A 367 -11.95 14.72 -9.06
CA GLY A 367 -12.18 15.97 -9.81
C GLY A 367 -13.57 16.03 -10.43
N GLU A 368 -13.63 16.29 -11.73
CA GLU A 368 -14.90 16.37 -12.50
C GLU A 368 -15.67 15.04 -12.58
N LEU A 369 -15.02 13.91 -12.34
CA LEU A 369 -15.69 12.60 -12.36
C LEU A 369 -16.48 12.31 -11.08
N THR A 370 -16.40 13.17 -10.05
CA THR A 370 -16.97 12.91 -8.71
C THR A 370 -18.45 12.55 -8.75
N GLU A 371 -19.29 13.38 -9.34
CA GLU A 371 -20.74 13.17 -9.39
C GLU A 371 -21.10 11.89 -10.14
N ARG A 372 -20.55 11.74 -11.35
CA ARG A 372 -20.80 10.59 -12.20
C ARG A 372 -20.38 9.28 -11.52
N ALA A 373 -19.17 9.23 -10.94
CA ALA A 373 -18.66 8.02 -10.31
C ALA A 373 -19.48 7.59 -9.08
N HIS A 374 -19.91 8.54 -8.25
CA HIS A 374 -20.78 8.23 -7.12
C HIS A 374 -22.15 7.74 -7.58
N LYS A 375 -22.75 8.37 -8.58
CA LYS A 375 -24.03 7.93 -9.16
C LYS A 375 -23.94 6.50 -9.71
N GLU A 376 -22.91 6.19 -10.52
CA GLU A 376 -22.68 4.84 -11.06
C GLU A 376 -22.55 3.79 -9.94
N ILE A 377 -21.90 4.12 -8.84
CA ILE A 377 -21.82 3.24 -7.65
C ILE A 377 -23.20 3.09 -6.99
N GLY A 378 -23.99 4.15 -6.91
CA GLY A 378 -25.37 4.07 -6.42
C GLY A 378 -26.22 3.11 -7.29
N GLU A 379 -26.13 3.21 -8.61
CA GLU A 379 -26.78 2.30 -9.56
C GLU A 379 -26.33 0.85 -9.34
N LEU A 380 -25.02 0.63 -9.16
CA LEU A 380 -24.46 -0.70 -8.89
C LEU A 380 -25.03 -1.32 -7.59
N THR A 381 -25.23 -0.55 -6.52
CA THR A 381 -25.83 -1.09 -5.29
C THR A 381 -27.24 -1.65 -5.53
N LYS A 382 -28.01 -1.01 -6.42
CA LYS A 382 -29.34 -1.47 -6.82
C LYS A 382 -29.27 -2.73 -7.69
N GLU A 383 -28.37 -2.75 -8.68
CA GLU A 383 -28.13 -3.92 -9.54
C GLU A 383 -27.75 -5.17 -8.75
N LEU A 384 -26.92 -5.00 -7.72
CA LEU A 384 -26.45 -6.06 -6.85
C LEU A 384 -27.45 -6.49 -5.78
N GLY A 385 -28.63 -5.86 -5.71
CA GLY A 385 -29.67 -6.18 -4.75
C GLY A 385 -29.21 -5.96 -3.30
N ILE A 386 -28.52 -4.86 -3.02
CA ILE A 386 -28.13 -4.50 -1.66
C ILE A 386 -29.37 -3.99 -0.92
N ASP A 387 -29.76 -4.63 0.19
CA ASP A 387 -31.00 -4.37 0.91
C ASP A 387 -31.02 -3.00 1.58
N THR A 388 -29.90 -2.58 2.15
CA THR A 388 -29.75 -1.29 2.83
C THR A 388 -28.48 -0.59 2.37
N VAL A 389 -28.61 0.66 1.93
CA VAL A 389 -27.47 1.53 1.58
C VAL A 389 -27.47 2.75 2.47
N ILE A 390 -26.40 2.96 3.22
CA ILE A 390 -26.16 4.12 4.08
C ILE A 390 -24.99 4.90 3.47
N ALA A 391 -25.30 6.05 2.91
CA ALA A 391 -24.37 6.95 2.24
C ALA A 391 -23.95 8.07 3.19
N ILE A 392 -22.64 8.24 3.43
CA ILE A 392 -22.14 9.20 4.41
C ILE A 392 -21.12 10.14 3.77
N GLY A 393 -21.34 11.44 3.88
CA GLY A 393 -20.41 12.46 3.41
C GLY A 393 -21.07 13.43 2.41
N THR A 394 -20.35 14.48 2.06
CA THR A 394 -20.86 15.56 1.21
C THR A 394 -21.03 15.14 -0.24
N ARG A 395 -20.13 14.30 -0.76
CA ARG A 395 -20.19 13.75 -2.14
C ARG A 395 -21.05 12.50 -2.19
N ALA A 396 -21.15 11.78 -1.09
CA ALA A 396 -21.96 10.56 -0.97
C ALA A 396 -23.47 10.79 -1.26
N LYS A 397 -23.94 12.04 -1.22
CA LYS A 397 -25.31 12.38 -1.67
C LYS A 397 -25.60 11.93 -3.11
N TYR A 398 -24.59 11.91 -3.99
CA TYR A 398 -24.78 11.49 -5.39
C TYR A 398 -25.03 9.99 -5.52
N PHE A 399 -24.75 9.16 -4.52
CA PHE A 399 -25.19 7.76 -4.52
C PHE A 399 -26.72 7.65 -4.56
N THR A 400 -27.45 8.61 -3.95
CA THR A 400 -28.92 8.62 -3.92
C THR A 400 -29.53 8.93 -5.30
N GLU A 401 -28.79 9.54 -6.21
CA GLU A 401 -29.21 9.76 -7.59
C GLU A 401 -29.22 8.45 -8.39
N GLY A 402 -28.27 7.56 -8.12
CA GLY A 402 -28.22 6.22 -8.70
C GLY A 402 -29.14 5.23 -7.98
N ASN A 403 -29.29 5.36 -6.66
CA ASN A 403 -30.17 4.54 -5.83
C ASN A 403 -31.04 5.40 -4.91
N PRO A 404 -32.26 5.78 -5.31
CA PRO A 404 -33.13 6.63 -4.50
C PRO A 404 -33.57 6.03 -3.15
N SER A 405 -33.38 4.72 -2.93
CA SER A 405 -33.64 4.09 -1.62
C SER A 405 -32.49 4.23 -0.63
N ALA A 406 -31.31 4.72 -1.06
CA ALA A 406 -30.19 4.95 -0.18
C ALA A 406 -30.47 6.06 0.83
N GLN A 407 -30.13 5.82 2.09
CA GLN A 407 -30.21 6.80 3.17
C GLN A 407 -28.94 7.63 3.19
N TRP A 408 -29.07 8.94 3.10
CA TRP A 408 -27.93 9.84 3.11
C TRP A 408 -27.79 10.58 4.46
N PHE A 409 -26.55 10.72 4.93
CA PHE A 409 -26.15 11.42 6.14
C PHE A 409 -24.92 12.31 5.86
N GLY A 410 -24.86 13.46 6.51
CA GLY A 410 -23.75 14.41 6.36
C GLY A 410 -22.45 13.96 7.04
N SER A 411 -22.55 13.17 8.13
CA SER A 411 -21.43 12.74 8.96
C SER A 411 -21.61 11.33 9.51
N VAL A 412 -20.49 10.74 9.99
CA VAL A 412 -20.47 9.43 10.66
C VAL A 412 -21.34 9.46 11.93
N ASP A 413 -21.28 10.55 12.70
CA ASP A 413 -22.02 10.68 13.96
C ASP A 413 -23.54 10.68 13.74
N GLU A 414 -24.02 11.35 12.66
CA GLU A 414 -25.43 11.34 12.28
C GLU A 414 -25.91 9.96 11.83
N ALA A 415 -25.04 9.22 11.13
CA ALA A 415 -25.37 7.92 10.55
C ALA A 415 -25.30 6.76 11.56
N MET A 416 -24.57 6.91 12.67
CA MET A 416 -24.22 5.80 13.58
C MET A 416 -25.46 5.05 14.09
N GLY A 417 -26.56 5.75 14.39
CA GLY A 417 -27.83 5.13 14.80
C GLY A 417 -28.41 4.20 13.73
N ALA A 418 -28.42 4.65 12.46
CA ALA A 418 -28.89 3.87 11.33
C ALA A 418 -27.98 2.67 11.04
N VAL A 419 -26.65 2.86 11.14
CA VAL A 419 -25.66 1.81 10.94
C VAL A 419 -25.85 0.68 11.98
N LYS A 420 -25.95 1.01 13.28
CA LYS A 420 -26.21 0.02 14.34
C LYS A 420 -27.56 -0.69 14.15
N ALA A 421 -28.60 0.02 13.77
CA ALA A 421 -29.92 -0.56 13.54
C ALA A 421 -29.94 -1.50 12.32
N ALA A 422 -29.09 -1.29 11.32
CA ALA A 422 -28.98 -2.14 10.13
C ALA A 422 -28.12 -3.39 10.35
N PHE A 423 -27.27 -3.46 11.41
CA PHE A 423 -26.37 -4.59 11.67
C PHE A 423 -27.04 -5.62 12.59
N THR A 424 -28.06 -6.29 12.08
CA THR A 424 -28.88 -7.30 12.78
C THR A 424 -28.45 -8.73 12.44
N ALA A 425 -29.09 -9.75 13.03
CA ALA A 425 -28.86 -11.15 12.70
C ALA A 425 -28.87 -11.40 11.19
N GLU A 426 -28.04 -12.33 10.73
CA GLU A 426 -27.89 -12.72 9.30
C GLU A 426 -27.46 -11.58 8.37
N THR A 427 -26.83 -10.50 8.89
CA THR A 427 -26.39 -9.35 8.09
C THR A 427 -24.93 -9.46 7.70
N ALA A 428 -24.62 -9.33 6.41
CA ALA A 428 -23.33 -8.96 5.88
C ALA A 428 -23.29 -7.45 5.66
N MET A 429 -22.36 -6.75 6.30
CA MET A 429 -22.21 -5.29 6.22
C MET A 429 -20.84 -4.92 5.66
N LEU A 430 -20.82 -4.15 4.58
CA LEU A 430 -19.61 -3.53 4.05
C LEU A 430 -19.46 -2.12 4.61
N VAL A 431 -18.25 -1.77 5.08
CA VAL A 431 -17.88 -0.41 5.48
C VAL A 431 -16.73 0.05 4.60
N LYS A 432 -16.94 1.11 3.77
CA LYS A 432 -15.93 1.59 2.82
C LYS A 432 -16.06 3.08 2.51
N ALA A 433 -14.94 3.80 2.63
CA ALA A 433 -14.82 5.21 2.24
C ALA A 433 -13.37 5.60 1.97
N SER A 434 -13.14 6.80 1.45
CA SER A 434 -11.81 7.39 1.41
C SER A 434 -11.23 7.57 2.82
N HIS A 435 -9.92 7.46 2.95
CA HIS A 435 -9.20 7.49 4.23
C HIS A 435 -9.54 8.70 5.11
N SER A 436 -9.71 9.87 4.48
CA SER A 436 -10.07 11.12 5.16
C SER A 436 -11.43 11.12 5.84
N MET A 437 -12.27 10.12 5.57
CA MET A 437 -13.63 9.99 6.15
C MET A 437 -13.63 9.33 7.54
N HIS A 438 -12.51 8.72 7.96
CA HIS A 438 -12.35 8.08 9.26
C HIS A 438 -13.42 7.03 9.60
N PHE A 439 -13.74 6.17 8.61
CA PHE A 439 -14.73 5.10 8.77
C PHE A 439 -14.28 3.97 9.70
N GLU A 440 -13.00 3.92 10.07
CA GLU A 440 -12.49 3.06 11.15
C GLU A 440 -13.29 3.23 12.46
N LYS A 441 -13.84 4.43 12.74
CA LYS A 441 -14.72 4.68 13.88
C LYS A 441 -16.00 3.84 13.84
N ILE A 442 -16.56 3.61 12.65
CA ILE A 442 -17.75 2.75 12.47
C ILE A 442 -17.40 1.31 12.83
N VAL A 443 -16.27 0.82 12.31
CA VAL A 443 -15.78 -0.54 12.58
C VAL A 443 -15.51 -0.74 14.05
N GLU A 444 -14.81 0.21 14.71
CA GLU A 444 -14.56 0.19 16.15
C GLU A 444 -15.84 0.15 16.98
N GLU A 445 -16.85 0.94 16.63
CA GLU A 445 -18.11 0.98 17.35
C GLU A 445 -18.94 -0.30 17.19
N LEU A 446 -18.90 -0.92 15.99
CA LEU A 446 -19.58 -2.20 15.76
C LEU A 446 -18.86 -3.38 16.42
N THR A 447 -17.54 -3.31 16.61
CA THR A 447 -16.75 -4.36 17.25
C THR A 447 -16.78 -4.31 18.79
N LYS A 448 -17.19 -3.19 19.37
CA LYS A 448 -17.42 -3.06 20.85
C LYS A 448 -18.77 -3.65 21.30
N ALA A 449 -19.70 -3.88 20.39
CA ALA A 449 -21.06 -4.35 20.62
C ALA A 449 -21.20 -5.87 20.42
#